data_06704d89b3eb46c3b0f4c4cea4c16e6c
#
_entry.id   06704d89b3eb46c3b0f4c4cea4c16e6c
#
_cell.length_a   1.000
_cell.length_b   1.000
_cell.length_c   1.000
_cell.angle_alpha   90.00
_cell.angle_beta   90.00
_cell.angle_gamma   90.00
#
_symmetry.space_group_name_H-M   'P 1'
#
loop_
_entity.id
_entity.type
_entity.pdbx_description
1 polymer ?
#
loop_
_entity_poly.entity_id
_entity_poly.type
_entity_poly.pdbx_seq_one_letter_code
_entity_poly.pdbx_strand_id
1 'polypeptide(L)'
;MALPRSKAQVERQIAEDESYRDDLEYILETLEQNKVFIGQLTSEQSGNTEATFWVTVGMFQRGLPELVLSGVPAPLIKGIVEELYEGHDFDREFLAGGRTKVIHDLTVIALPVSQPDSHDVLSICHDMYALIEQPHLQVVQLVFADEQGAFPWSSNYSASERQFQPVLGAPVGAMTAN
;
A
#
# COMPACT_ATOMS: atom_id res chain seq x y z
N MET A 1 -14.03 -8.42 -8.86
CA MET A 1 -13.77 -6.99 -8.59
C MET A 1 -14.77 -6.55 -7.52
N ALA A 2 -14.31 -6.47 -6.28
CA ALA A 2 -15.16 -5.98 -5.20
C ALA A 2 -15.21 -4.45 -5.32
N LEU A 3 -16.39 -3.90 -5.53
CA LEU A 3 -16.60 -2.46 -5.45
C LEU A 3 -16.38 -2.00 -4.00
N PRO A 4 -15.91 -0.76 -3.76
CA PRO A 4 -15.81 -0.21 -2.41
C PRO A 4 -17.16 -0.34 -1.71
N ARG A 5 -17.13 -0.84 -0.50
CA ARG A 5 -18.36 -1.01 0.30
C ARG A 5 -18.81 0.33 0.86
N SER A 6 -20.13 0.51 0.97
CA SER A 6 -20.68 1.65 1.69
C SER A 6 -20.51 1.46 3.20
N LYS A 7 -20.54 2.55 3.97
CA LYS A 7 -20.51 2.52 5.44
C LYS A 7 -21.54 1.52 6.00
N ALA A 8 -22.78 1.55 5.51
CA ALA A 8 -23.84 0.66 5.97
C ALA A 8 -23.54 -0.83 5.71
N GLN A 9 -22.80 -1.15 4.65
CA GLN A 9 -22.39 -2.52 4.37
C GLN A 9 -21.25 -2.97 5.31
N VAL A 10 -20.31 -2.08 5.62
CA VAL A 10 -19.24 -2.33 6.59
C VAL A 10 -19.83 -2.52 7.99
N GLU A 11 -20.72 -1.62 8.43
CA GLU A 11 -21.40 -1.72 9.73
C GLU A 11 -22.22 -3.00 9.87
N ARG A 12 -22.85 -3.48 8.80
CA ARG A 12 -23.55 -4.77 8.81
C ARG A 12 -22.59 -5.93 9.03
N GLN A 13 -21.44 -5.95 8.35
CA GLN A 13 -20.44 -7.01 8.56
C GLN A 13 -19.86 -6.97 9.97
N ILE A 14 -19.60 -5.78 10.52
CA ILE A 14 -19.18 -5.61 11.93
C ILE A 14 -20.18 -6.27 12.89
N ALA A 15 -21.48 -6.17 12.60
CA ALA A 15 -22.51 -6.79 13.43
C ALA A 15 -22.58 -8.31 13.31
N GLU A 16 -22.15 -8.88 12.19
CA GLU A 16 -22.25 -10.31 11.86
C GLU A 16 -20.94 -11.09 12.12
N ASP A 17 -19.78 -10.42 12.11
CA ASP A 17 -18.45 -11.03 12.17
C ASP A 17 -17.63 -10.36 13.29
N GLU A 18 -17.44 -11.11 14.40
CA GLU A 18 -16.72 -10.64 15.57
C GLU A 18 -15.22 -10.39 15.28
N SER A 19 -14.60 -11.29 14.52
CA SER A 19 -13.16 -11.14 14.17
C SER A 19 -12.93 -9.91 13.31
N TYR A 20 -13.80 -9.67 12.34
CA TYR A 20 -13.74 -8.48 11.49
C TYR A 20 -13.97 -7.19 12.29
N ARG A 21 -14.88 -7.21 13.25
CA ARG A 21 -15.10 -6.10 14.18
C ARG A 21 -13.86 -5.78 14.98
N ASP A 22 -13.24 -6.80 15.59
CA ASP A 22 -12.05 -6.64 16.42
C ASP A 22 -10.89 -6.04 15.62
N ASP A 23 -10.72 -6.47 14.36
CA ASP A 23 -9.71 -5.91 13.44
C ASP A 23 -9.95 -4.42 13.18
N LEU A 24 -11.19 -4.01 12.89
CA LEU A 24 -11.52 -2.62 12.63
C LEU A 24 -11.43 -1.75 13.89
N GLU A 25 -11.84 -2.26 15.06
CA GLU A 25 -11.69 -1.57 16.34
C GLU A 25 -10.21 -1.32 16.65
N TYR A 26 -9.35 -2.30 16.44
CA TYR A 26 -7.90 -2.14 16.61
C TYR A 26 -7.31 -1.06 15.68
N ILE A 27 -7.79 -1.00 14.42
CA ILE A 27 -7.37 0.07 13.51
C ILE A 27 -7.84 1.42 14.02
N LEU A 28 -9.10 1.55 14.43
CA LEU A 28 -9.64 2.81 14.98
C LEU A 28 -8.84 3.30 16.19
N GLU A 29 -8.55 2.41 17.15
CA GLU A 29 -7.72 2.75 18.32
C GLU A 29 -6.32 3.23 17.92
N THR A 30 -5.74 2.62 16.87
CA THR A 30 -4.45 3.03 16.33
C THR A 30 -4.52 4.46 15.75
N LEU A 31 -5.57 4.77 15.00
CA LEU A 31 -5.80 6.09 14.41
C LEU A 31 -6.05 7.16 15.49
N GLU A 32 -6.79 6.85 16.54
CA GLU A 32 -7.04 7.75 17.67
C GLU A 32 -5.75 8.14 18.40
N GLN A 33 -4.73 7.27 18.37
CA GLN A 33 -3.40 7.56 18.90
C GLN A 33 -2.52 8.37 17.95
N ASN A 34 -3.04 8.83 16.80
CA ASN A 34 -2.28 9.46 15.71
C ASN A 34 -1.13 8.58 15.21
N LYS A 35 -1.39 7.28 15.10
CA LYS A 35 -0.46 6.28 14.55
C LYS A 35 -0.99 5.73 13.24
N VAL A 36 -0.12 5.08 12.49
CA VAL A 36 -0.45 4.37 11.26
C VAL A 36 -0.61 2.89 11.56
N PHE A 37 -1.74 2.33 11.17
CA PHE A 37 -1.92 0.88 11.12
C PHE A 37 -1.17 0.31 9.92
N ILE A 38 -0.53 -0.84 10.11
CA ILE A 38 0.15 -1.61 9.07
C ILE A 38 -0.43 -3.01 9.06
N GLY A 39 -1.18 -3.34 8.01
CA GLY A 39 -1.79 -4.64 7.81
C GLY A 39 -1.01 -5.49 6.82
N GLN A 40 -0.99 -6.80 7.04
CA GLN A 40 -0.42 -7.78 6.14
C GLN A 40 -1.55 -8.56 5.46
N LEU A 41 -1.48 -8.67 4.14
CA LEU A 41 -2.40 -9.47 3.34
C LEU A 41 -1.63 -10.38 2.39
N THR A 42 -2.16 -11.58 2.18
CA THR A 42 -1.65 -12.50 1.16
C THR A 42 -2.67 -12.55 0.03
N SER A 43 -2.21 -12.39 -1.19
CA SER A 43 -3.03 -12.47 -2.39
C SER A 43 -2.46 -13.50 -3.36
N GLU A 44 -3.34 -14.35 -3.88
CA GLU A 44 -2.98 -15.26 -4.96
C GLU A 44 -2.71 -14.46 -6.24
N GLN A 45 -1.58 -14.73 -6.85
CA GLN A 45 -1.18 -14.17 -8.13
C GLN A 45 -1.35 -15.21 -9.23
N SER A 46 -1.34 -14.79 -10.49
CA SER A 46 -1.42 -15.70 -11.63
C SER A 46 -0.33 -16.77 -11.55
N GLY A 47 -0.73 -18.06 -11.64
CA GLY A 47 0.20 -19.19 -11.62
C GLY A 47 0.48 -19.80 -10.24
N ASN A 48 -0.46 -19.73 -9.29
CA ASN A 48 -0.35 -20.25 -7.93
C ASN A 48 0.81 -19.66 -7.09
N THR A 49 1.23 -18.45 -7.42
CA THR A 49 2.22 -17.72 -6.61
C THR A 49 1.49 -16.82 -5.64
N GLU A 50 1.74 -16.97 -4.36
CA GLU A 50 1.25 -16.06 -3.33
C GLU A 50 2.19 -14.86 -3.21
N ALA A 51 1.62 -13.67 -3.13
CA ALA A 51 2.35 -12.46 -2.81
C ALA A 51 1.84 -11.87 -1.50
N THR A 52 2.77 -11.49 -0.64
CA THR A 52 2.47 -10.76 0.58
C THR A 52 2.51 -9.27 0.30
N PHE A 53 1.43 -8.60 0.65
CA PHE A 53 1.31 -7.16 0.61
C PHE A 53 1.22 -6.61 2.03
N TRP A 54 1.81 -5.44 2.22
CA TRP A 54 1.66 -4.63 3.41
C TRP A 54 0.93 -3.37 3.01
N VAL A 55 -0.12 -3.02 3.76
CA VAL A 55 -0.94 -1.83 3.49
C VAL A 55 -1.01 -0.97 4.74
N THR A 56 -1.10 0.34 4.56
CA THR A 56 -1.28 1.27 5.66
C THR A 56 -2.72 1.78 5.74
N VAL A 57 -3.14 2.14 6.94
CA VAL A 57 -4.30 3.00 7.18
C VAL A 57 -3.90 4.05 8.21
N GLY A 58 -4.04 5.32 7.85
CA GLY A 58 -3.73 6.44 8.75
C GLY A 58 -2.71 7.45 8.21
N MET A 59 -2.10 7.20 7.06
CA MET A 59 -1.21 8.16 6.39
C MET A 59 -1.96 9.47 6.08
N PHE A 60 -3.26 9.39 5.80
CA PHE A 60 -4.12 10.54 5.53
C PHE A 60 -4.15 11.57 6.69
N GLN A 61 -3.90 11.16 7.94
CA GLN A 61 -3.83 12.06 9.09
C GLN A 61 -2.71 13.11 8.96
N ARG A 62 -1.72 12.82 8.12
CA ARG A 62 -0.64 13.75 7.74
C ARG A 62 -0.83 14.33 6.34
N GLY A 63 -1.97 14.08 5.68
CA GLY A 63 -2.22 14.48 4.30
C GLY A 63 -1.34 13.73 3.29
N LEU A 64 -0.98 12.49 3.61
CA LEU A 64 -0.20 11.59 2.77
C LEU A 64 -1.09 10.49 2.18
N PRO A 65 -0.76 9.94 1.00
CA PRO A 65 -1.44 8.77 0.47
C PRO A 65 -1.16 7.54 1.35
N GLU A 66 -2.10 6.59 1.39
CA GLU A 66 -1.83 5.28 1.96
C GLU A 66 -0.78 4.54 1.13
N LEU A 67 -0.04 3.66 1.79
CA LEU A 67 1.05 2.92 1.17
C LEU A 67 0.66 1.47 0.97
N VAL A 68 1.12 0.91 -0.15
CA VAL A 68 1.15 -0.53 -0.37
C VAL A 68 2.57 -0.96 -0.71
N LEU A 69 3.06 -2.01 -0.06
CA LEU A 69 4.42 -2.53 -0.20
C LEU A 69 4.36 -4.04 -0.42
N SER A 70 5.29 -4.56 -1.21
CA SER A 70 5.53 -6.00 -1.37
C SER A 70 7.01 -6.25 -1.67
N GLY A 71 7.47 -7.50 -1.50
CA GLY A 71 8.86 -7.86 -1.79
C GLY A 71 9.90 -7.29 -0.80
N VAL A 72 9.48 -6.85 0.37
CA VAL A 72 10.35 -6.29 1.41
C VAL A 72 10.29 -7.18 2.65
N PRO A 73 11.42 -7.43 3.31
CA PRO A 73 11.45 -8.16 4.56
C PRO A 73 10.58 -7.48 5.64
N ALA A 74 9.73 -8.26 6.30
CA ALA A 74 8.80 -7.77 7.33
C ALA A 74 9.45 -6.85 8.40
N PRO A 75 10.68 -7.11 8.89
CA PRO A 75 11.32 -6.23 9.87
C PRO A 75 11.57 -4.79 9.40
N LEU A 76 11.66 -4.55 8.08
CA LEU A 76 11.92 -3.22 7.53
C LEU A 76 10.64 -2.42 7.29
N ILE A 77 9.49 -3.07 7.17
CA ILE A 77 8.21 -2.42 6.81
C ILE A 77 7.88 -1.29 7.78
N LYS A 78 7.93 -1.58 9.08
CA LYS A 78 7.59 -0.58 10.10
C LYS A 78 8.49 0.64 10.01
N GLY A 79 9.81 0.45 9.90
CA GLY A 79 10.77 1.56 9.81
C GLY A 79 10.55 2.42 8.57
N ILE A 80 10.27 1.79 7.42
CA ILE A 80 9.97 2.49 6.16
C ILE A 80 8.70 3.35 6.31
N VAL A 81 7.63 2.78 6.86
CA VAL A 81 6.36 3.48 7.04
C VAL A 81 6.51 4.63 8.04
N GLU A 82 7.17 4.39 9.17
CA GLU A 82 7.40 5.44 10.19
C GLU A 82 8.26 6.58 9.64
N GLU A 83 9.35 6.29 8.89
CA GLU A 83 10.17 7.32 8.25
C GLU A 83 9.34 8.21 7.34
N LEU A 84 8.47 7.62 6.51
CA LEU A 84 7.64 8.38 5.58
C LEU A 84 6.48 9.12 6.27
N TYR A 85 5.93 8.55 7.34
CA TYR A 85 4.85 9.19 8.12
C TYR A 85 5.32 10.40 8.91
N GLU A 86 6.52 10.32 9.49
CA GLU A 86 7.14 11.42 10.23
C GLU A 86 7.89 12.41 9.32
N GLY A 87 8.03 12.05 8.05
CA GLY A 87 8.89 12.70 7.07
C GLY A 87 8.58 14.15 6.76
N HIS A 88 9.56 14.79 6.12
CA HIS A 88 9.61 16.21 5.75
C HIS A 88 9.01 16.47 4.35
N ASP A 89 9.01 17.71 3.90
CA ASP A 89 8.45 18.13 2.60
C ASP A 89 9.00 17.32 1.40
N PHE A 90 10.24 16.86 1.46
CA PHE A 90 10.85 16.00 0.44
C PHE A 90 10.12 14.65 0.29
N ASP A 91 9.63 14.09 1.39
CA ASP A 91 8.90 12.81 1.37
C ASP A 91 7.52 12.96 0.74
N ARG A 92 6.88 14.12 0.89
CA ARG A 92 5.66 14.45 0.18
C ARG A 92 5.87 14.53 -1.34
N GLU A 93 6.96 15.14 -1.78
CA GLU A 93 7.32 15.17 -3.21
C GLU A 93 7.65 13.77 -3.74
N PHE A 94 8.33 12.94 -2.96
CA PHE A 94 8.60 11.55 -3.31
C PHE A 94 7.30 10.76 -3.47
N LEU A 95 6.38 10.86 -2.52
CA LEU A 95 5.09 10.17 -2.54
C LEU A 95 4.13 10.70 -3.62
N ALA A 96 4.38 11.89 -4.17
CA ALA A 96 3.66 12.35 -5.36
C ALA A 96 3.97 11.53 -6.62
N GLY A 97 5.05 10.73 -6.58
CA GLY A 97 5.40 9.74 -7.60
C GLY A 97 6.46 10.18 -8.60
N GLY A 98 7.04 9.19 -9.28
CA GLY A 98 7.99 9.39 -10.38
C GLY A 98 9.43 9.69 -9.96
N ARG A 99 9.74 9.73 -8.68
CA ARG A 99 11.11 9.92 -8.14
C ARG A 99 11.57 8.69 -7.40
N THR A 100 12.86 8.43 -7.40
CA THR A 100 13.50 7.42 -6.57
C THR A 100 14.06 8.04 -5.29
N LYS A 101 14.05 7.26 -4.23
CA LYS A 101 14.65 7.58 -2.93
C LYS A 101 15.39 6.34 -2.41
N VAL A 102 16.38 6.54 -1.54
CA VAL A 102 16.99 5.46 -0.75
C VAL A 102 16.39 5.50 0.66
N ILE A 103 15.80 4.40 1.08
CA ILE A 103 15.20 4.22 2.41
C ILE A 103 15.76 2.91 2.98
N HIS A 104 16.42 2.94 4.14
CA HIS A 104 17.04 1.77 4.76
C HIS A 104 17.93 0.97 3.79
N ASP A 105 18.79 1.67 3.02
CA ASP A 105 19.68 1.12 2.00
C ASP A 105 18.96 0.48 0.79
N LEU A 106 17.66 0.59 0.69
CA LEU A 106 16.86 0.12 -0.44
C LEU A 106 16.54 1.28 -1.40
N THR A 107 16.83 1.10 -2.67
CA THR A 107 16.37 2.03 -3.71
C THR A 107 14.90 1.78 -3.99
N VAL A 108 14.07 2.79 -3.81
CA VAL A 108 12.62 2.69 -3.94
C VAL A 108 12.06 3.78 -4.84
N ILE A 109 11.00 3.45 -5.57
CA ILE A 109 10.20 4.40 -6.34
C ILE A 109 8.75 4.36 -5.84
N ALA A 110 8.11 5.52 -5.75
CA ALA A 110 6.70 5.64 -5.43
C ALA A 110 5.88 5.67 -6.72
N LEU A 111 4.92 4.76 -6.85
CA LEU A 111 3.99 4.69 -7.99
C LEU A 111 2.56 4.94 -7.52
N PRO A 112 1.90 6.02 -7.96
CA PRO A 112 0.49 6.20 -7.71
C PRO A 112 -0.33 5.02 -8.24
N VAL A 113 -1.20 4.46 -7.41
CA VAL A 113 -2.11 3.38 -7.81
C VAL A 113 -3.34 4.01 -8.45
N SER A 114 -3.48 3.83 -9.76
CA SER A 114 -4.70 4.22 -10.47
C SER A 114 -5.81 3.21 -10.17
N GLN A 115 -7.03 3.69 -9.93
CA GLN A 115 -8.19 2.83 -9.63
C GLN A 115 -7.96 1.91 -8.39
N PRO A 116 -7.70 2.47 -7.20
CA PRO A 116 -7.48 1.66 -5.99
C PRO A 116 -8.66 0.72 -5.71
N ASP A 117 -9.87 1.08 -6.12
CA ASP A 117 -11.10 0.29 -5.99
C ASP A 117 -11.04 -1.07 -6.72
N SER A 118 -10.12 -1.25 -7.65
CA SER A 118 -9.97 -2.49 -8.41
C SER A 118 -9.03 -3.51 -7.75
N HIS A 119 -8.41 -3.17 -6.63
CA HIS A 119 -7.41 -4.01 -5.97
C HIS A 119 -7.92 -4.55 -4.64
N ASP A 120 -8.15 -5.86 -4.57
CA ASP A 120 -8.65 -6.53 -3.36
C ASP A 120 -7.72 -6.38 -2.15
N VAL A 121 -6.42 -6.22 -2.38
CA VAL A 121 -5.43 -5.97 -1.33
C VAL A 121 -5.65 -4.65 -0.59
N LEU A 122 -6.47 -3.75 -1.12
CA LEU A 122 -6.84 -2.47 -0.51
C LEU A 122 -8.21 -2.51 0.19
N SER A 123 -8.84 -3.69 0.31
CA SER A 123 -10.19 -3.82 0.90
C SER A 123 -10.30 -3.22 2.29
N ILE A 124 -9.32 -3.47 3.16
CA ILE A 124 -9.32 -2.92 4.53
C ILE A 124 -9.23 -1.39 4.54
N CYS A 125 -8.47 -0.81 3.60
CA CYS A 125 -8.38 0.64 3.45
C CYS A 125 -9.74 1.23 3.05
N HIS A 126 -10.43 0.60 2.08
CA HIS A 126 -11.75 1.02 1.63
C HIS A 126 -12.78 0.96 2.76
N ASP A 127 -12.78 -0.14 3.50
CA ASP A 127 -13.72 -0.33 4.60
C ASP A 127 -13.52 0.70 5.71
N MET A 128 -12.27 0.96 6.09
CA MET A 128 -11.95 1.97 7.08
C MET A 128 -12.32 3.37 6.60
N TYR A 129 -12.01 3.73 5.35
CA TYR A 129 -12.37 5.02 4.79
C TYR A 129 -13.90 5.20 4.72
N ALA A 130 -14.64 4.14 4.39
CA ALA A 130 -16.10 4.18 4.42
C ALA A 130 -16.64 4.37 5.86
N LEU A 131 -16.07 3.66 6.83
CA LEU A 131 -16.50 3.70 8.24
C LEU A 131 -16.29 5.07 8.87
N ILE A 132 -15.12 5.68 8.65
CA ILE A 132 -14.77 7.00 9.20
C ILE A 132 -15.20 8.17 8.29
N GLU A 133 -15.89 7.87 7.19
CA GLU A 133 -16.36 8.87 6.21
C GLU A 133 -15.22 9.74 5.64
N GLN A 134 -14.03 9.14 5.50
CA GLN A 134 -12.88 9.80 4.87
C GLN A 134 -13.06 9.81 3.35
N PRO A 135 -13.13 10.97 2.69
CA PRO A 135 -13.25 11.03 1.24
C PRO A 135 -11.91 10.70 0.56
N HIS A 136 -11.98 10.10 -0.62
CA HIS A 136 -10.87 9.93 -1.56
C HIS A 136 -9.67 9.15 -1.01
N LEU A 137 -9.74 7.82 -1.10
CA LEU A 137 -8.60 6.95 -0.87
C LEU A 137 -7.54 7.19 -1.96
N GLN A 138 -6.42 7.77 -1.57
CA GLN A 138 -5.22 7.88 -2.40
C GLN A 138 -4.22 6.83 -1.95
N VAL A 139 -3.66 6.09 -2.89
CA VAL A 139 -2.71 5.02 -2.62
C VAL A 139 -1.47 5.16 -3.49
N VAL A 140 -0.33 4.91 -2.89
CA VAL A 140 0.96 4.82 -3.56
C VAL A 140 1.58 3.46 -3.26
N GLN A 141 2.01 2.77 -4.31
CA GLN A 141 2.83 1.58 -4.15
C GLN A 141 4.30 1.96 -4.06
N LEU A 142 4.98 1.46 -3.06
CA LEU A 142 6.43 1.52 -2.97
C LEU A 142 7.00 0.29 -3.66
N VAL A 143 7.75 0.51 -4.74
CA VAL A 143 8.40 -0.55 -5.52
C VAL A 143 9.90 -0.45 -5.35
N PHE A 144 10.51 -1.56 -4.98
CA PHE A 144 11.93 -1.64 -4.64
C PHE A 144 12.76 -2.17 -5.81
N ALA A 145 13.92 -1.58 -6.03
CA ALA A 145 14.89 -2.10 -6.97
C ALA A 145 15.58 -3.35 -6.38
N ASP A 146 16.06 -4.22 -7.27
CA ASP A 146 16.94 -5.32 -6.90
C ASP A 146 18.34 -4.84 -6.50
N GLU A 147 19.21 -5.76 -6.10
CA GLU A 147 20.60 -5.46 -5.71
C GLU A 147 21.43 -4.79 -6.82
N GLN A 148 20.99 -4.89 -8.06
CA GLN A 148 21.64 -4.26 -9.23
C GLN A 148 21.01 -2.90 -9.58
N GLY A 149 19.99 -2.47 -8.83
CA GLY A 149 19.27 -1.22 -9.05
C GLY A 149 18.19 -1.31 -10.13
N ALA A 150 17.83 -2.52 -10.58
CA ALA A 150 16.78 -2.72 -11.56
C ALA A 150 15.40 -2.83 -10.89
N PHE A 151 14.37 -2.27 -11.51
CA PHE A 151 12.98 -2.38 -11.07
C PHE A 151 12.24 -3.52 -11.80
N PRO A 152 11.09 -4.03 -11.28
CA PRO A 152 10.37 -5.17 -11.84
C PRO A 152 10.02 -5.09 -13.33
N TRP A 153 9.93 -3.92 -13.90
CA TRP A 153 9.68 -3.71 -15.34
C TRP A 153 10.95 -3.66 -16.19
N SER A 154 12.12 -3.67 -15.60
CA SER A 154 13.39 -3.67 -16.31
C SER A 154 13.73 -5.07 -16.81
N SER A 155 14.34 -5.18 -17.99
CA SER A 155 14.69 -6.47 -18.61
C SER A 155 15.74 -7.26 -17.82
N ASN A 156 16.57 -6.57 -17.05
CA ASN A 156 17.63 -7.13 -16.22
C ASN A 156 17.21 -7.37 -14.75
N TYR A 157 15.93 -7.16 -14.42
CA TYR A 157 15.42 -7.45 -13.08
C TYR A 157 15.39 -8.95 -12.80
N SER A 158 15.69 -9.39 -11.58
CA SER A 158 15.63 -10.77 -11.17
C SER A 158 14.20 -11.33 -11.29
N ALA A 159 14.05 -12.46 -12.01
CA ALA A 159 12.74 -13.08 -12.22
C ALA A 159 12.12 -13.61 -10.91
N SER A 160 12.96 -14.07 -9.96
CA SER A 160 12.50 -14.55 -8.65
C SER A 160 11.92 -13.41 -7.80
N GLU A 161 12.52 -12.22 -7.88
CA GLU A 161 12.04 -11.05 -7.15
C GLU A 161 10.75 -10.49 -7.74
N ARG A 162 10.55 -10.57 -9.06
CA ARG A 162 9.28 -10.18 -9.71
C ARG A 162 8.07 -10.93 -9.16
N GLN A 163 8.24 -12.19 -8.79
CA GLN A 163 7.16 -13.00 -8.22
C GLN A 163 6.73 -12.51 -6.83
N PHE A 164 7.66 -11.93 -6.08
CA PHE A 164 7.41 -11.43 -4.73
C PHE A 164 6.99 -9.94 -4.69
N GLN A 165 7.08 -9.24 -5.81
CA GLN A 165 6.76 -7.81 -5.91
C GLN A 165 5.86 -7.51 -7.11
N PRO A 166 4.57 -7.88 -7.04
CA PRO A 166 3.62 -7.50 -8.08
C PRO A 166 3.43 -5.99 -8.12
N VAL A 167 3.42 -5.42 -9.32
CA VAL A 167 3.22 -3.98 -9.54
C VAL A 167 1.75 -3.69 -9.82
N LEU A 168 1.11 -2.93 -8.95
CA LEU A 168 -0.30 -2.53 -9.05
C LEU A 168 -0.48 -1.29 -9.93
N GLY A 169 0.51 -0.40 -9.92
CA GLY A 169 0.51 0.83 -10.71
C GLY A 169 1.16 0.65 -12.09
N ALA A 170 0.93 1.59 -13.00
CA ALA A 170 1.64 1.63 -14.27
C ALA A 170 3.09 2.09 -14.04
N PRO A 171 4.11 1.36 -14.54
CA PRO A 171 5.49 1.80 -14.45
C PRO A 171 5.70 3.11 -15.22
N VAL A 172 6.53 3.99 -14.66
CA VAL A 172 6.78 5.37 -15.19
C VAL A 172 7.27 5.36 -16.65
N GLY A 173 7.84 4.26 -17.15
CA GLY A 173 8.30 4.13 -18.53
C GLY A 173 7.22 3.77 -19.56
N ALA A 174 6.02 3.37 -19.14
CA ALA A 174 4.93 3.06 -20.06
C ALA A 174 4.18 4.31 -20.55
N MET A 175 4.45 5.48 -19.98
CA MET A 175 3.80 6.75 -20.35
C MET A 175 4.53 7.52 -21.47
N THR A 176 5.67 7.04 -21.98
CA THR A 176 6.46 7.75 -23.01
C THR A 176 6.52 7.07 -24.37
N ALA A 177 5.69 6.06 -24.61
CA ALA A 177 5.56 5.41 -25.92
C ALA A 177 4.24 5.82 -26.58
N ASN A 178 4.18 7.07 -27.09
CA ASN A 178 3.28 7.54 -28.12
C ASN A 178 3.98 8.64 -28.93
#